data_55c44efaac253160e54abb840aa386bb
#
_entry.id   55c44efaac253160e54abb840aa386bb
#
_cell.length_a   1.000
_cell.length_b   1.000
_cell.length_c   1.000
_cell.angle_alpha   90.00
_cell.angle_beta   90.00
_cell.angle_gamma   90.00
#
_symmetry.space_group_name_H-M   'P 1'
#
loop_
_entity.id
_entity.type
_entity.pdbx_description
1 polymer ?
#
loop_
_entity_poly.entity_id
_entity_poly.type
_entity_poly.pdbx_seq_one_letter_code
_entity_poly.pdbx_strand_id
1 'polypeptide(L)'
;MQTITETNKVAILGAKVFLGLVVLLSSAFCLAESGKPIVAIGDIKSSIANYDTRNLQGAIETALTKTRKFSVMARGDLDQLLAEQALGASGMVNGSGQMGGFDGVDYIISGRITQLGFESKNLLIISACEAQFGLDIKVQDVQTGEIRLAENLSEADQVNTASTEEDPCRGISISAFDNLTAKVARKLAEKLTQSLYPVKLAKVSSEEVYLNYGEGFLKNGEILKVVALGEGFEDPDTGEIIGAEEELMAVVKVTKLRPKFSIAKILMQTGSLSRGDVANRLSKKGQKNASKMIKNCQKAIKRMDKSCKKDGSKCDKATDKKLNACTLK
;
A
#
# COMPACT_ATOMS: atom_id res chain seq x y z
N MET A 1 22.53 14.98 74.72
CA MET A 1 21.45 15.54 73.90
C MET A 1 21.99 16.08 72.59
N GLN A 2 22.80 15.26 71.83
CA GLN A 2 23.55 15.72 70.62
C GLN A 2 23.71 14.63 69.54
N THR A 3 22.83 13.61 69.47
CA THR A 3 23.00 12.51 68.48
C THR A 3 21.84 12.30 67.53
N ILE A 4 20.86 13.22 67.48
CA ILE A 4 19.66 13.05 66.60
C ILE A 4 19.69 13.97 65.35
N THR A 5 20.67 14.88 65.21
CA THR A 5 20.67 15.87 64.10
C THR A 5 21.50 15.45 62.90
N GLU A 6 22.39 14.44 62.98
CA GLU A 6 23.23 14.05 61.85
C GLU A 6 22.59 13.00 60.92
N THR A 7 21.71 12.14 61.44
CA THR A 7 21.04 11.10 60.60
C THR A 7 20.04 11.66 59.61
N ASN A 8 19.41 12.83 59.89
CA ASN A 8 18.44 13.44 58.97
C ASN A 8 19.10 14.17 57.77
N LYS A 9 20.35 14.61 57.90
CA LYS A 9 21.05 15.27 56.77
C LYS A 9 21.52 14.29 55.69
N VAL A 10 21.92 13.07 56.08
CA VAL A 10 22.33 12.04 55.14
C VAL A 10 21.14 11.47 54.38
N ALA A 11 19.97 11.30 55.02
CA ALA A 11 18.77 10.82 54.38
C ALA A 11 18.17 11.82 53.34
N ILE A 12 18.28 13.13 53.62
CA ILE A 12 17.81 14.17 52.69
C ILE A 12 18.73 14.33 51.49
N LEU A 13 20.04 14.11 51.67
CA LEU A 13 21.00 14.16 50.54
C LEU A 13 20.85 12.95 49.60
N GLY A 14 20.60 11.75 50.17
CA GLY A 14 20.36 10.53 49.37
C GLY A 14 19.05 10.62 48.58
N ALA A 15 17.97 11.20 49.13
CA ALA A 15 16.74 11.36 48.42
C ALA A 15 16.79 12.37 47.26
N LYS A 16 17.57 13.44 47.41
CA LYS A 16 17.77 14.43 46.33
C LYS A 16 18.66 13.90 45.17
N VAL A 17 19.65 13.07 45.46
CA VAL A 17 20.49 12.43 44.45
C VAL A 17 19.69 11.36 43.66
N PHE A 18 18.83 10.60 44.38
CA PHE A 18 18.02 9.58 43.72
C PHE A 18 16.90 10.19 42.84
N LEU A 19 16.30 11.31 43.28
CA LEU A 19 15.31 12.04 42.47
C LEU A 19 15.94 12.70 41.23
N GLY A 20 17.17 13.20 41.34
CA GLY A 20 17.93 13.74 40.19
C GLY A 20 18.33 12.69 39.17
N LEU A 21 18.63 11.46 39.58
CA LEU A 21 19.00 10.36 38.69
C LEU A 21 17.80 9.80 37.92
N VAL A 22 16.61 9.76 38.54
CA VAL A 22 15.37 9.31 37.89
C VAL A 22 14.89 10.31 36.83
N VAL A 23 15.09 11.61 37.03
CA VAL A 23 14.73 12.65 36.04
C VAL A 23 15.67 12.65 34.83
N LEU A 24 16.94 12.25 35.00
CA LEU A 24 17.91 12.15 33.89
C LEU A 24 17.72 10.90 33.01
N LEU A 25 17.05 9.86 33.51
CA LEU A 25 16.75 8.63 32.73
C LEU A 25 15.44 8.74 31.92
N SER A 26 14.60 9.73 32.16
CA SER A 26 13.33 9.92 31.45
C SER A 26 13.42 10.77 30.18
N SER A 27 14.59 11.29 29.83
CA SER A 27 14.77 12.17 28.65
C SER A 27 15.29 11.49 27.39
N ALA A 28 15.34 10.16 27.32
CA ALA A 28 15.86 9.43 26.16
C ALA A 28 14.79 8.68 25.33
N PHE A 29 13.52 9.03 25.47
CA PHE A 29 12.55 8.69 24.42
C PHE A 29 12.53 9.83 23.39
N CYS A 30 13.62 9.93 22.64
CA CYS A 30 13.61 10.57 21.35
C CYS A 30 12.73 9.70 20.45
N LEU A 31 11.45 10.05 20.32
CA LEU A 31 10.61 9.54 19.25
C LEU A 31 11.28 9.99 17.95
N ALA A 32 12.08 9.09 17.37
CA ALA A 32 12.48 9.24 16.00
C ALA A 32 11.18 9.30 15.20
N GLU A 33 10.79 10.50 14.78
CA GLU A 33 9.76 10.70 13.79
C GLU A 33 10.27 9.97 12.55
N SER A 34 9.81 8.76 12.33
CA SER A 34 10.17 8.00 11.14
C SER A 34 9.58 8.75 9.96
N GLY A 35 10.39 9.60 9.34
CA GLY A 35 10.06 10.28 8.11
C GLY A 35 9.59 9.26 7.08
N LYS A 36 8.86 9.72 6.06
CA LYS A 36 8.51 8.85 4.95
C LYS A 36 9.80 8.46 4.22
N PRO A 37 9.96 7.21 3.80
CA PRO A 37 11.12 6.85 3.01
C PRO A 37 11.17 7.64 1.70
N ILE A 38 12.37 8.01 1.33
CA ILE A 38 12.66 8.79 0.13
C ILE A 38 12.93 7.84 -1.02
N VAL A 39 12.13 7.97 -2.07
CA VAL A 39 12.22 7.14 -3.28
C VAL A 39 12.65 8.02 -4.45
N ALA A 40 13.72 7.62 -5.14
CA ALA A 40 14.13 8.24 -6.39
C ALA A 40 13.85 7.31 -7.58
N ILE A 41 13.45 7.92 -8.69
CA ILE A 41 13.36 7.20 -9.97
C ILE A 41 14.74 7.29 -10.63
N GLY A 42 15.36 6.13 -10.79
CA GLY A 42 16.61 5.98 -11.54
C GLY A 42 16.34 5.76 -13.02
N ASP A 43 17.31 5.14 -13.71
CA ASP A 43 17.21 4.89 -15.15
C ASP A 43 16.10 3.90 -15.49
N ILE A 44 15.20 4.32 -16.38
CA ILE A 44 14.27 3.43 -17.08
C ILE A 44 14.73 3.36 -18.53
N LYS A 45 15.26 2.21 -18.93
CA LYS A 45 15.79 1.99 -20.27
C LYS A 45 14.67 1.58 -21.24
N SER A 46 14.72 2.07 -22.47
CA SER A 46 13.89 1.59 -23.57
C SER A 46 14.79 1.19 -24.74
N SER A 47 14.55 0.00 -25.29
CA SER A 47 15.14 -0.41 -26.57
C SER A 47 14.30 0.00 -27.78
N ILE A 48 13.16 0.65 -27.52
CA ILE A 48 12.17 1.03 -28.53
C ILE A 48 12.46 2.45 -28.98
N ALA A 49 12.67 2.64 -30.26
CA ALA A 49 12.93 3.94 -30.83
C ALA A 49 11.76 4.92 -30.62
N ASN A 50 12.08 6.18 -30.39
CA ASN A 50 11.12 7.28 -30.25
C ASN A 50 10.15 7.22 -29.06
N TYR A 51 10.38 6.36 -28.08
CA TYR A 51 9.61 6.39 -26.82
C TYR A 51 10.38 7.19 -25.76
N ASP A 52 9.77 8.28 -25.30
CA ASP A 52 10.34 9.11 -24.24
C ASP A 52 10.01 8.51 -22.87
N THR A 53 11.04 7.94 -22.22
CA THR A 53 10.91 7.33 -20.88
C THR A 53 10.58 8.34 -19.77
N ARG A 54 10.79 9.66 -20.00
CA ARG A 54 10.44 10.72 -19.04
C ARG A 54 8.94 10.75 -18.73
N ASN A 55 8.09 10.45 -19.72
CA ASN A 55 6.64 10.34 -19.50
C ASN A 55 6.31 9.23 -18.49
N LEU A 56 6.99 8.08 -18.57
CA LEU A 56 6.82 6.99 -17.62
C LEU A 56 7.38 7.36 -16.24
N GLN A 57 8.55 7.99 -16.18
CA GLN A 57 9.15 8.47 -14.92
C GLN A 57 8.19 9.42 -14.20
N GLY A 58 7.69 10.46 -14.86
CA GLY A 58 6.73 11.40 -14.29
C GLY A 58 5.41 10.76 -13.87
N ALA A 59 4.93 9.74 -14.61
CA ALA A 59 3.76 8.97 -14.22
C ALA A 59 4.01 8.17 -12.94
N ILE A 60 5.19 7.56 -12.78
CA ILE A 60 5.59 6.81 -11.57
C ILE A 60 5.72 7.76 -10.37
N GLU A 61 6.39 8.90 -10.52
CA GLU A 61 6.52 9.94 -9.50
C GLU A 61 5.15 10.40 -9.01
N THR A 62 4.26 10.71 -9.95
CA THR A 62 2.88 11.11 -9.65
C THR A 62 2.11 10.00 -8.92
N ALA A 63 2.24 8.76 -9.36
CA ALA A 63 1.55 7.63 -8.75
C ALA A 63 2.04 7.37 -7.31
N LEU A 64 3.36 7.40 -7.08
CA LEU A 64 3.96 7.23 -5.76
C LEU A 64 3.58 8.37 -4.80
N THR A 65 3.65 9.62 -5.26
CA THR A 65 3.26 10.80 -4.46
C THR A 65 1.80 10.71 -4.01
N LYS A 66 0.90 10.24 -4.88
CA LYS A 66 -0.52 10.01 -4.55
C LYS A 66 -0.74 8.98 -3.46
N THR A 67 0.17 8.03 -3.26
CA THR A 67 0.08 7.06 -2.14
C THR A 67 0.27 7.71 -0.78
N ARG A 68 0.98 8.85 -0.72
CA ARG A 68 1.37 9.59 0.50
C ARG A 68 2.22 8.79 1.49
N LYS A 69 2.78 7.66 1.06
CA LYS A 69 3.63 6.80 1.87
C LYS A 69 5.11 7.05 1.65
N PHE A 70 5.44 7.71 0.55
CA PHE A 70 6.80 8.03 0.14
C PHE A 70 7.00 9.54 -0.01
N SER A 71 8.21 9.99 0.24
CA SER A 71 8.75 11.24 -0.31
C SER A 71 9.40 10.89 -1.64
N VAL A 72 8.97 11.52 -2.73
CA VAL A 72 9.49 11.23 -4.07
C VAL A 72 10.48 12.30 -4.46
N MET A 73 11.70 11.90 -4.84
CA MET A 73 12.75 12.77 -5.33
C MET A 73 12.83 12.65 -6.86
N ALA A 74 12.47 13.72 -7.56
CA ALA A 74 12.59 13.82 -9.01
C ALA A 74 14.05 14.14 -9.36
N ARG A 75 14.82 13.14 -9.79
CA ARG A 75 16.24 13.34 -10.14
C ARG A 75 16.41 14.12 -11.44
N GLY A 76 15.43 14.07 -12.34
CA GLY A 76 15.46 14.84 -13.59
C GLY A 76 15.51 16.36 -13.38
N ASP A 77 15.01 16.85 -12.24
CA ASP A 77 14.93 18.28 -11.93
C ASP A 77 16.04 18.73 -10.95
N LEU A 78 16.97 17.83 -10.59
CA LEU A 78 17.98 18.09 -9.56
C LEU A 78 18.88 19.29 -9.92
N ASP A 79 19.30 19.41 -11.17
CA ASP A 79 20.13 20.51 -11.62
C ASP A 79 19.41 21.86 -11.50
N GLN A 80 18.12 21.90 -11.80
CA GLN A 80 17.28 23.09 -11.65
C GLN A 80 17.10 23.44 -10.18
N LEU A 81 16.85 22.45 -9.31
CA LEU A 81 16.74 22.65 -7.86
C LEU A 81 18.04 23.16 -7.24
N LEU A 82 19.19 22.63 -7.66
CA LEU A 82 20.50 23.11 -7.21
C LEU A 82 20.77 24.54 -7.69
N ALA A 83 20.38 24.89 -8.91
CA ALA A 83 20.49 26.26 -9.44
C ALA A 83 19.63 27.24 -8.62
N GLU A 84 18.38 26.87 -8.29
CA GLU A 84 17.51 27.70 -7.43
C GLU A 84 18.07 27.85 -6.01
N GLN A 85 18.65 26.78 -5.42
CA GLN A 85 19.30 26.87 -4.11
C GLN A 85 20.52 27.80 -4.15
N ALA A 86 21.33 27.73 -5.21
CA ALA A 86 22.46 28.61 -5.40
C ALA A 86 22.04 30.09 -5.53
N LEU A 87 20.94 30.37 -6.25
CA LEU A 87 20.35 31.70 -6.34
C LEU A 87 19.85 32.22 -4.98
N GLY A 88 19.19 31.35 -4.21
CA GLY A 88 18.74 31.69 -2.84
C GLY A 88 19.91 32.01 -1.90
N ALA A 89 21.00 31.22 -2.00
CA ALA A 89 22.21 31.41 -1.19
C ALA A 89 23.01 32.65 -1.58
N SER A 90 22.91 33.11 -2.86
CA SER A 90 23.59 34.30 -3.35
C SER A 90 22.98 35.61 -2.84
N GLY A 91 21.81 35.60 -2.20
CA GLY A 91 21.08 36.78 -1.75
C GLY A 91 20.45 37.59 -2.87
N MET A 92 20.44 37.09 -4.11
CA MET A 92 19.82 37.81 -5.26
C MET A 92 18.29 37.67 -5.25
N VAL A 93 17.75 36.71 -4.50
CA VAL A 93 16.31 36.50 -4.33
C VAL A 93 15.97 36.41 -2.84
N ASN A 94 14.81 36.96 -2.45
CA ASN A 94 14.30 36.82 -1.09
C ASN A 94 13.78 35.42 -0.88
N GLY A 95 14.64 34.52 -0.39
CA GLY A 95 14.31 33.16 -0.04
C GLY A 95 15.30 32.60 0.99
N SER A 96 14.83 31.80 1.92
CA SER A 96 15.66 31.10 2.91
C SER A 96 16.31 29.85 2.30
N GLY A 97 17.04 30.01 1.20
CA GLY A 97 17.79 28.92 0.58
C GLY A 97 18.97 28.51 1.46
N GLN A 98 18.79 27.55 2.36
CA GLN A 98 19.93 26.85 2.96
C GLN A 98 20.53 25.91 1.91
N MET A 99 21.80 26.14 1.59
CA MET A 99 22.59 25.18 0.82
C MET A 99 22.81 23.93 1.66
N GLY A 100 22.37 22.81 1.16
CA GLY A 100 22.56 21.51 1.78
C GLY A 100 21.30 20.95 2.42
N GLY A 101 21.09 19.66 2.32
CA GLY A 101 20.04 18.94 3.02
C GLY A 101 19.00 18.27 2.12
N PHE A 102 19.42 17.74 0.97
CA PHE A 102 18.67 16.61 0.43
C PHE A 102 18.94 15.40 1.33
N ASP A 103 17.90 14.96 2.03
CA ASP A 103 17.98 13.69 2.75
C ASP A 103 18.38 12.58 1.77
N GLY A 104 19.16 11.62 2.24
CA GLY A 104 19.59 10.48 1.43
C GLY A 104 18.38 9.73 0.86
N VAL A 105 18.54 9.14 -0.31
CA VAL A 105 17.52 8.29 -0.92
C VAL A 105 17.56 6.92 -0.25
N ASP A 106 16.39 6.42 0.21
CA ASP A 106 16.28 5.09 0.80
C ASP A 106 16.11 4.02 -0.28
N TYR A 107 15.34 4.32 -1.34
CA TYR A 107 15.06 3.36 -2.42
C TYR A 107 15.24 3.99 -3.80
N ILE A 108 15.86 3.22 -4.71
CA ILE A 108 15.95 3.57 -6.13
C ILE A 108 15.08 2.61 -6.94
N ILE A 109 14.22 3.19 -7.80
CA ILE A 109 13.43 2.45 -8.77
C ILE A 109 14.14 2.53 -10.12
N SER A 110 14.49 1.39 -10.70
CA SER A 110 15.08 1.27 -12.04
C SER A 110 14.35 0.21 -12.84
N GLY A 111 14.44 0.28 -14.17
CA GLY A 111 13.71 -0.68 -14.98
C GLY A 111 14.06 -0.67 -16.46
N ARG A 112 13.31 -1.50 -17.20
CA ARG A 112 13.39 -1.59 -18.66
C ARG A 112 12.01 -1.82 -19.25
N ILE A 113 11.68 -1.07 -20.30
CA ILE A 113 10.49 -1.34 -21.11
C ILE A 113 10.77 -2.60 -21.93
N THR A 114 9.95 -3.64 -21.71
CA THR A 114 10.09 -4.95 -22.36
C THR A 114 9.16 -5.12 -23.55
N GLN A 115 8.04 -4.40 -23.54
CA GLN A 115 7.05 -4.45 -24.60
C GLN A 115 6.41 -3.07 -24.78
N LEU A 116 6.31 -2.63 -26.01
CA LEU A 116 5.56 -1.46 -26.41
C LEU A 116 5.18 -1.65 -27.89
N GLY A 117 3.91 -1.79 -28.16
CA GLY A 117 3.47 -2.05 -29.52
C GLY A 117 1.96 -2.17 -29.64
N PHE A 118 1.53 -2.32 -30.87
CA PHE A 118 0.14 -2.57 -31.24
C PHE A 118 0.02 -3.99 -31.77
N GLU A 119 -1.04 -4.68 -31.38
CA GLU A 119 -1.37 -6.02 -31.87
C GLU A 119 -2.80 -6.02 -32.41
N SER A 120 -2.97 -6.54 -33.63
CA SER A 120 -4.28 -6.76 -34.22
C SER A 120 -4.84 -8.10 -33.77
N LYS A 121 -6.05 -8.11 -33.22
CA LYS A 121 -6.79 -9.30 -32.79
C LYS A 121 -8.07 -9.47 -33.58
N ASN A 122 -8.23 -10.60 -34.24
CA ASN A 122 -9.46 -10.93 -34.96
C ASN A 122 -10.52 -11.47 -33.99
N LEU A 123 -11.70 -10.84 -34.01
CA LEU A 123 -12.87 -11.13 -33.18
C LEU A 123 -14.05 -11.49 -34.10
N LEU A 124 -14.06 -12.68 -34.69
CA LEU A 124 -15.12 -13.21 -35.58
C LEU A 124 -15.49 -12.27 -36.74
N ILE A 125 -16.23 -11.21 -36.50
CA ILE A 125 -16.77 -10.27 -37.50
C ILE A 125 -16.10 -8.89 -37.48
N ILE A 126 -15.29 -8.60 -36.49
CA ILE A 126 -14.50 -7.37 -36.39
C ILE A 126 -13.06 -7.71 -35.98
N SER A 127 -12.13 -6.83 -36.29
CA SER A 127 -10.78 -6.85 -35.75
C SER A 127 -10.61 -5.71 -34.74
N ALA A 128 -9.76 -5.93 -33.72
CA ALA A 128 -9.46 -4.93 -32.70
C ALA A 128 -7.96 -4.65 -32.65
N CYS A 129 -7.59 -3.39 -32.50
CA CYS A 129 -6.23 -3.00 -32.17
C CYS A 129 -6.06 -2.93 -30.67
N GLU A 130 -5.10 -3.65 -30.15
CA GLU A 130 -4.71 -3.64 -28.75
C GLU A 130 -3.33 -3.02 -28.60
N ALA A 131 -3.24 -1.94 -27.82
CA ALA A 131 -1.96 -1.39 -27.40
C ALA A 131 -1.45 -2.19 -26.22
N GLN A 132 -0.18 -2.58 -26.24
CA GLN A 132 0.46 -3.39 -25.18
C GLN A 132 1.67 -2.65 -24.62
N PHE A 133 1.80 -2.68 -23.30
CA PHE A 133 2.91 -2.07 -22.56
C PHE A 133 3.44 -3.04 -21.51
N GLY A 134 4.73 -3.35 -21.58
CA GLY A 134 5.43 -4.19 -20.60
C GLY A 134 6.63 -3.47 -19.99
N LEU A 135 6.82 -3.64 -18.70
CA LEU A 135 7.87 -3.00 -17.90
C LEU A 135 8.44 -3.98 -16.87
N ASP A 136 9.73 -4.28 -16.96
CA ASP A 136 10.48 -4.88 -15.87
C ASP A 136 10.97 -3.78 -14.94
N ILE A 137 10.73 -3.96 -13.65
CA ILE A 137 11.07 -2.98 -12.62
C ILE A 137 11.78 -3.66 -11.45
N LYS A 138 12.74 -2.96 -10.86
CA LYS A 138 13.35 -3.32 -9.58
C LYS A 138 13.41 -2.10 -8.67
N VAL A 139 13.18 -2.36 -7.39
CA VAL A 139 13.35 -1.41 -6.32
C VAL A 139 14.48 -1.89 -5.43
N GLN A 140 15.54 -1.10 -5.32
CA GLN A 140 16.72 -1.41 -4.53
C GLN A 140 16.79 -0.52 -3.31
N ASP A 141 17.10 -1.11 -2.18
CA ASP A 141 17.49 -0.42 -0.95
C ASP A 141 18.89 0.15 -1.15
N VAL A 142 19.06 1.44 -0.90
CA VAL A 142 20.34 2.14 -1.16
C VAL A 142 21.39 1.79 -0.10
N GLN A 143 20.94 1.50 1.13
CA GLN A 143 21.87 1.19 2.21
C GLN A 143 22.47 -0.21 2.08
N THR A 144 21.62 -1.19 1.76
CA THR A 144 22.01 -2.60 1.69
C THR A 144 22.38 -3.06 0.28
N GLY A 145 21.90 -2.36 -0.75
CA GLY A 145 22.00 -2.78 -2.15
C GLY A 145 21.02 -3.91 -2.52
N GLU A 146 20.21 -4.38 -1.59
CA GLU A 146 19.25 -5.47 -1.82
C GLU A 146 18.10 -5.05 -2.73
N ILE A 147 17.63 -5.98 -3.54
CA ILE A 147 16.43 -5.81 -4.34
C ILE A 147 15.22 -6.16 -3.48
N ARG A 148 14.47 -5.13 -3.03
CA ARG A 148 13.26 -5.29 -2.22
C ARG A 148 12.02 -5.68 -3.03
N LEU A 149 12.02 -5.36 -4.32
CA LEU A 149 10.92 -5.68 -5.23
C LEU A 149 11.48 -5.85 -6.64
N ALA A 150 11.15 -6.94 -7.30
CA ALA A 150 11.38 -7.15 -8.72
C ALA A 150 10.09 -7.66 -9.36
N GLU A 151 9.57 -6.96 -10.36
CA GLU A 151 8.27 -7.26 -10.96
C GLU A 151 8.29 -7.04 -12.47
N ASN A 152 7.59 -7.92 -13.18
CA ASN A 152 7.18 -7.70 -14.55
C ASN A 152 5.75 -7.17 -14.56
N LEU A 153 5.55 -5.97 -15.04
CA LEU A 153 4.27 -5.31 -15.14
C LEU A 153 3.86 -5.24 -16.60
N SER A 154 2.69 -5.74 -16.94
CA SER A 154 2.12 -5.65 -18.28
C SER A 154 0.69 -5.17 -18.22
N GLU A 155 0.33 -4.33 -19.18
CA GLU A 155 -1.02 -3.83 -19.38
C GLU A 155 -1.32 -3.78 -20.88
N ALA A 156 -2.59 -3.97 -21.21
CA ALA A 156 -3.09 -3.87 -22.56
C ALA A 156 -4.44 -3.17 -22.59
N ASP A 157 -4.67 -2.36 -23.61
CA ASP A 157 -5.94 -1.68 -23.85
C ASP A 157 -6.34 -1.77 -25.32
N GLN A 158 -7.61 -2.04 -25.55
CA GLN A 158 -8.18 -1.92 -26.89
C GLN A 158 -8.32 -0.43 -27.23
N VAL A 159 -7.67 -0.03 -28.33
CA VAL A 159 -7.60 1.38 -28.74
C VAL A 159 -8.41 1.67 -30.01
N ASN A 160 -8.71 0.65 -30.81
CA ASN A 160 -9.53 0.81 -32.02
C ASN A 160 -10.20 -0.52 -32.42
N THR A 161 -11.20 -0.44 -33.29
CA THR A 161 -11.84 -1.58 -33.98
C THR A 161 -12.09 -1.23 -35.43
N ALA A 162 -11.99 -2.23 -36.30
CA ALA A 162 -12.28 -2.12 -37.73
C ALA A 162 -13.03 -3.37 -38.22
N SER A 163 -13.45 -3.39 -39.49
CA SER A 163 -13.92 -4.60 -40.14
C SER A 163 -12.78 -5.62 -40.20
N THR A 164 -13.09 -6.91 -40.37
CA THR A 164 -12.07 -7.97 -40.47
C THR A 164 -11.15 -7.85 -41.69
N GLU A 165 -11.55 -7.06 -42.68
CA GLU A 165 -10.77 -6.80 -43.89
C GLU A 165 -9.79 -5.63 -43.77
N GLU A 166 -9.92 -4.83 -42.71
CA GLU A 166 -9.09 -3.65 -42.44
C GLU A 166 -8.13 -3.87 -41.29
N ASP A 167 -6.95 -3.27 -41.36
CA ASP A 167 -5.99 -3.26 -40.25
C ASP A 167 -6.49 -2.26 -39.17
N PRO A 168 -6.94 -2.74 -37.99
CA PRO A 168 -7.47 -1.89 -36.93
C PRO A 168 -6.39 -1.03 -36.27
N CYS A 169 -5.10 -1.35 -36.47
CA CYS A 169 -3.96 -0.62 -35.87
C CYS A 169 -3.42 0.48 -36.80
N ARG A 170 -3.95 0.59 -38.00
CA ARG A 170 -3.47 1.59 -38.97
C ARG A 170 -3.73 3.02 -38.49
N GLY A 171 -2.68 3.83 -38.48
CA GLY A 171 -2.78 5.26 -38.13
C GLY A 171 -2.95 5.56 -36.65
N ILE A 172 -2.85 4.56 -35.75
CA ILE A 172 -2.90 4.79 -34.31
C ILE A 172 -1.66 5.54 -33.85
N SER A 173 -1.87 6.61 -33.11
CA SER A 173 -0.80 7.45 -32.55
C SER A 173 -0.16 6.85 -31.30
N ILE A 174 1.11 7.18 -31.05
CA ILE A 174 1.86 6.81 -29.83
C ILE A 174 1.17 7.31 -28.55
N SER A 175 0.35 8.34 -28.61
CA SER A 175 -0.46 8.84 -27.47
C SER A 175 -1.46 7.80 -26.94
N ALA A 176 -1.77 6.75 -27.70
CA ALA A 176 -2.56 5.63 -27.22
C ALA A 176 -1.91 4.91 -26.02
N PHE A 177 -0.59 5.04 -25.82
CA PHE A 177 0.12 4.48 -24.67
C PHE A 177 0.01 5.32 -23.40
N ASP A 178 -0.48 6.57 -23.42
CA ASP A 178 -0.54 7.44 -22.24
C ASP A 178 -1.39 6.83 -21.11
N ASN A 179 -2.52 6.24 -21.47
CA ASN A 179 -3.38 5.54 -20.50
C ASN A 179 -2.69 4.28 -19.92
N LEU A 180 -1.98 3.52 -20.75
CA LEU A 180 -1.24 2.32 -20.32
C LEU A 180 -0.08 2.71 -19.40
N THR A 181 0.68 3.73 -19.75
CA THR A 181 1.75 4.29 -18.93
C THR A 181 1.22 4.65 -17.52
N ALA A 182 0.09 5.36 -17.46
CA ALA A 182 -0.54 5.71 -16.19
C ALA A 182 -1.06 4.48 -15.41
N LYS A 183 -1.54 3.42 -16.10
CA LYS A 183 -1.96 2.16 -15.47
C LYS A 183 -0.79 1.40 -14.89
N VAL A 184 0.29 1.25 -15.65
CA VAL A 184 1.53 0.56 -15.21
C VAL A 184 2.15 1.30 -14.03
N ALA A 185 2.26 2.63 -14.09
CA ALA A 185 2.78 3.45 -12.99
C ALA A 185 1.95 3.28 -11.69
N ARG A 186 0.62 3.26 -11.79
CA ARG A 186 -0.25 3.01 -10.62
C ARG A 186 -0.07 1.61 -10.07
N LYS A 187 0.02 0.60 -10.93
CA LYS A 187 0.23 -0.79 -10.53
C LYS A 187 1.56 -0.97 -9.80
N LEU A 188 2.62 -0.33 -10.28
CA LEU A 188 3.91 -0.28 -9.58
C LEU A 188 3.78 0.36 -8.20
N ALA A 189 3.19 1.56 -8.12
CA ALA A 189 3.01 2.27 -6.86
C ALA A 189 2.17 1.45 -5.86
N GLU A 190 1.11 0.77 -6.32
CA GLU A 190 0.31 -0.13 -5.50
C GLU A 190 1.13 -1.32 -4.97
N LYS A 191 1.91 -1.98 -5.83
CA LYS A 191 2.74 -3.14 -5.43
C LYS A 191 3.83 -2.74 -4.45
N LEU A 192 4.58 -1.68 -4.73
CA LEU A 192 5.61 -1.16 -3.83
C LEU A 192 5.00 -0.77 -2.47
N THR A 193 3.87 -0.08 -2.51
CA THR A 193 3.19 0.32 -1.28
C THR A 193 2.70 -0.89 -0.48
N GLN A 194 2.16 -1.91 -1.13
CA GLN A 194 1.72 -3.13 -0.45
C GLN A 194 2.87 -3.93 0.16
N SER A 195 4.01 -3.98 -0.53
CA SER A 195 5.20 -4.67 -0.05
C SER A 195 5.78 -4.04 1.22
N LEU A 196 5.88 -2.70 1.25
CA LEU A 196 6.49 -1.98 2.37
C LEU A 196 5.48 -1.54 3.44
N TYR A 197 4.26 -1.21 3.02
CA TYR A 197 3.21 -0.64 3.88
C TYR A 197 1.86 -1.28 3.59
N PRO A 198 1.56 -2.44 4.14
CA PRO A 198 0.25 -3.07 3.96
C PRO A 198 -0.88 -2.19 4.49
N VAL A 199 -2.08 -2.35 3.95
CA VAL A 199 -3.26 -1.69 4.49
C VAL A 199 -3.52 -2.24 5.89
N LYS A 200 -3.67 -1.34 6.87
CA LYS A 200 -3.89 -1.72 8.28
C LYS A 200 -5.11 -1.00 8.85
N LEU A 201 -5.71 -1.60 9.86
CA LEU A 201 -6.73 -0.97 10.66
C LEU A 201 -6.10 0.13 11.52
N ALA A 202 -6.50 1.39 11.30
CA ALA A 202 -6.07 2.53 12.10
C ALA A 202 -6.95 2.70 13.36
N LYS A 203 -8.25 2.35 13.24
CA LYS A 203 -9.23 2.38 14.33
C LYS A 203 -10.31 1.35 14.08
N VAL A 204 -10.81 0.73 15.14
CA VAL A 204 -11.93 -0.21 15.12
C VAL A 204 -13.11 0.41 15.90
N SER A 205 -14.31 0.28 15.35
CA SER A 205 -15.58 0.60 15.99
C SER A 205 -16.52 -0.59 15.88
N SER A 206 -17.67 -0.59 16.54
CA SER A 206 -18.57 -1.75 16.59
C SER A 206 -19.05 -2.26 15.21
N GLU A 207 -19.27 -1.37 14.26
CA GLU A 207 -19.77 -1.73 12.93
C GLU A 207 -18.85 -1.35 11.78
N GLU A 208 -17.84 -0.50 12.03
CA GLU A 208 -16.97 0.07 11.03
C GLU A 208 -15.50 0.02 11.47
N VAL A 209 -14.62 -0.07 10.50
CA VAL A 209 -13.18 0.07 10.69
C VAL A 209 -12.65 1.23 9.86
N TYR A 210 -11.60 1.85 10.35
CA TYR A 210 -10.87 2.92 9.66
C TYR A 210 -9.56 2.35 9.14
N LEU A 211 -9.35 2.48 7.84
CA LEU A 211 -8.16 1.99 7.15
C LEU A 211 -7.16 3.14 6.95
N ASN A 212 -5.87 2.86 7.06
CA ASN A 212 -4.78 3.84 6.94
C ASN A 212 -4.50 4.32 5.50
N TYR A 213 -5.42 4.02 4.56
CA TYR A 213 -5.39 4.45 3.16
C TYR A 213 -6.72 5.08 2.75
N GLY A 214 -6.66 6.08 1.89
CA GLY A 214 -7.83 6.81 1.40
C GLY A 214 -7.96 6.79 -0.12
N GLU A 215 -8.40 7.93 -0.65
CA GLU A 215 -8.59 8.17 -2.08
C GLU A 215 -7.29 7.94 -2.87
N GLY A 216 -7.43 7.38 -4.07
CA GLY A 216 -6.31 7.07 -4.96
C GLY A 216 -5.70 5.70 -4.74
N PHE A 217 -5.89 5.08 -3.57
CA PHE A 217 -5.38 3.74 -3.28
C PHE A 217 -6.50 2.70 -3.14
N LEU A 218 -7.53 2.98 -2.36
CA LEU A 218 -8.71 2.14 -2.22
C LEU A 218 -9.87 2.68 -3.07
N LYS A 219 -10.83 1.79 -3.39
CA LYS A 219 -12.04 2.13 -4.17
C LYS A 219 -13.27 1.97 -3.31
N ASN A 220 -14.26 2.84 -3.52
CA ASN A 220 -15.56 2.67 -2.87
C ASN A 220 -16.21 1.34 -3.32
N GLY A 221 -16.75 0.60 -2.36
CA GLY A 221 -17.32 -0.72 -2.61
C GLY A 221 -16.30 -1.87 -2.61
N GLU A 222 -15.00 -1.61 -2.51
CA GLU A 222 -13.95 -2.63 -2.46
C GLU A 222 -14.09 -3.48 -1.18
N ILE A 223 -13.92 -4.79 -1.32
CA ILE A 223 -13.97 -5.75 -0.21
C ILE A 223 -12.55 -6.17 0.14
N LEU A 224 -12.23 -6.14 1.42
CA LEU A 224 -10.94 -6.51 1.98
C LEU A 224 -11.12 -7.65 2.99
N LYS A 225 -10.11 -8.55 3.05
CA LYS A 225 -9.97 -9.60 4.07
C LYS A 225 -9.10 -9.03 5.19
N VAL A 226 -9.62 -8.92 6.40
CA VAL A 226 -8.84 -8.51 7.58
C VAL A 226 -8.29 -9.76 8.23
N VAL A 227 -6.98 -9.76 8.46
CA VAL A 227 -6.26 -10.83 9.12
C VAL A 227 -5.47 -10.30 10.31
N ALA A 228 -5.42 -11.07 11.38
CA ALA A 228 -4.40 -10.95 12.40
C ALA A 228 -3.18 -11.73 11.94
N LEU A 229 -2.00 -11.17 12.16
CA LEU A 229 -0.74 -11.87 11.93
C LEU A 229 -0.35 -12.59 13.23
N GLY A 230 -0.19 -13.88 13.15
CA GLY A 230 0.36 -14.72 14.21
C GLY A 230 1.89 -14.65 14.26
N GLU A 231 2.49 -15.71 14.78
CA GLU A 231 3.94 -15.83 14.83
C GLU A 231 4.52 -15.93 13.42
N GLY A 232 5.65 -15.25 13.22
CA GLY A 232 6.42 -15.35 11.99
C GLY A 232 7.08 -16.72 11.87
N PHE A 233 7.21 -17.23 10.66
CA PHE A 233 8.00 -18.43 10.38
C PHE A 233 9.19 -18.09 9.50
N GLU A 234 10.31 -18.75 9.79
CA GLU A 234 11.61 -18.51 9.18
C GLU A 234 11.86 -19.49 8.02
N ASP A 235 12.60 -19.04 7.03
CA ASP A 235 13.17 -19.90 6.00
C ASP A 235 14.25 -20.79 6.65
N PRO A 236 14.15 -22.12 6.54
CA PRO A 236 15.10 -23.04 7.19
C PRO A 236 16.53 -22.92 6.64
N ASP A 237 16.71 -22.40 5.43
CA ASP A 237 18.02 -22.29 4.80
C ASP A 237 18.68 -20.95 5.11
N THR A 238 17.91 -19.87 5.25
CA THR A 238 18.45 -18.51 5.42
C THR A 238 18.22 -17.93 6.81
N GLY A 239 17.27 -18.45 7.59
CA GLY A 239 16.83 -17.89 8.87
C GLY A 239 16.05 -16.58 8.74
N GLU A 240 15.69 -16.20 7.53
CA GLU A 240 14.90 -14.99 7.28
C GLU A 240 13.41 -15.25 7.57
N ILE A 241 12.71 -14.29 8.20
CA ILE A 241 11.27 -14.38 8.39
C ILE A 241 10.58 -14.20 7.02
N ILE A 242 10.04 -15.29 6.48
CA ILE A 242 9.40 -15.33 5.16
C ILE A 242 7.89 -15.16 5.20
N GLY A 243 7.28 -15.15 6.38
CA GLY A 243 5.84 -14.96 6.54
C GLY A 243 5.40 -15.01 7.99
N ALA A 244 4.10 -14.92 8.17
CA ALA A 244 3.43 -15.15 9.45
C ALA A 244 2.12 -15.88 9.21
N GLU A 245 1.65 -16.61 10.21
CA GLU A 245 0.32 -17.21 10.14
C GLU A 245 -0.74 -16.11 10.01
N GLU A 246 -1.66 -16.27 9.07
CA GLU A 246 -2.77 -15.35 8.86
C GLU A 246 -4.07 -15.94 9.40
N GLU A 247 -4.60 -15.39 10.46
CA GLU A 247 -5.94 -15.73 10.95
C GLU A 247 -6.97 -14.74 10.39
N LEU A 248 -8.02 -15.27 9.74
CA LEU A 248 -9.11 -14.44 9.24
C LEU A 248 -9.93 -13.88 10.40
N MET A 249 -9.93 -12.57 10.57
CA MET A 249 -10.65 -11.87 11.61
C MET A 249 -11.97 -11.27 11.10
N ALA A 250 -11.99 -10.71 9.90
CA ALA A 250 -13.19 -10.12 9.32
C ALA A 250 -13.13 -9.97 7.81
N VAL A 251 -14.30 -9.72 7.21
CA VAL A 251 -14.44 -9.19 5.85
C VAL A 251 -15.11 -7.82 5.94
N VAL A 252 -14.48 -6.83 5.34
CA VAL A 252 -14.94 -5.44 5.38
C VAL A 252 -15.15 -4.89 3.98
N LYS A 253 -16.07 -3.94 3.82
CA LYS A 253 -16.33 -3.27 2.55
C LYS A 253 -16.14 -1.77 2.71
N VAL A 254 -15.30 -1.18 1.89
CA VAL A 254 -15.09 0.28 1.84
C VAL A 254 -16.39 0.98 1.50
N THR A 255 -16.84 1.89 2.36
CA THR A 255 -18.08 2.65 2.22
C THR A 255 -17.86 4.12 2.00
N LYS A 256 -16.78 4.67 2.57
CA LYS A 256 -16.42 6.09 2.44
C LYS A 256 -14.92 6.23 2.23
N LEU A 257 -14.54 7.06 1.27
CA LEU A 257 -13.16 7.45 1.03
C LEU A 257 -12.93 8.88 1.57
N ARG A 258 -11.75 9.09 2.12
CA ARG A 258 -11.24 10.38 2.56
C ARG A 258 -9.82 10.56 2.02
N PRO A 259 -9.28 11.77 1.96
CA PRO A 259 -7.95 11.99 1.39
C PRO A 259 -6.82 11.16 2.04
N LYS A 260 -6.90 10.87 3.36
CA LYS A 260 -5.83 10.18 4.11
C LYS A 260 -6.22 8.80 4.66
N PHE A 261 -7.51 8.49 4.70
CA PHE A 261 -8.03 7.24 5.27
C PHE A 261 -9.33 6.84 4.59
N SER A 262 -9.78 5.63 4.81
CA SER A 262 -11.12 5.20 4.41
C SER A 262 -11.87 4.55 5.54
N ILE A 263 -13.19 4.52 5.42
CA ILE A 263 -14.09 3.85 6.34
C ILE A 263 -14.65 2.63 5.63
N ALA A 264 -14.60 1.50 6.30
CA ALA A 264 -15.14 0.26 5.78
C ALA A 264 -16.11 -0.35 6.80
N LYS A 265 -17.28 -0.79 6.30
CA LYS A 265 -18.28 -1.49 7.08
C LYS A 265 -17.86 -2.95 7.28
N ILE A 266 -17.99 -3.46 8.49
CA ILE A 266 -17.79 -4.88 8.80
C ILE A 266 -18.96 -5.66 8.22
N LEU A 267 -18.70 -6.59 7.30
CA LEU A 267 -19.70 -7.44 6.65
C LEU A 267 -19.81 -8.80 7.33
N MET A 268 -18.71 -9.28 7.86
CA MET A 268 -18.58 -10.52 8.60
C MET A 268 -17.38 -10.39 9.55
N GLN A 269 -17.52 -10.91 10.75
CA GLN A 269 -16.47 -10.95 11.75
C GLN A 269 -16.40 -12.35 12.35
N THR A 270 -15.19 -12.91 12.44
CA THR A 270 -14.90 -14.24 12.99
C THR A 270 -14.06 -14.15 14.25
N GLY A 271 -13.29 -13.09 14.41
CA GLY A 271 -12.43 -12.85 15.59
C GLY A 271 -12.48 -11.39 16.07
N SER A 272 -11.69 -11.08 17.07
CA SER A 272 -11.56 -9.73 17.63
C SER A 272 -10.69 -8.88 16.71
N LEU A 273 -11.20 -7.72 16.32
CA LEU A 273 -10.45 -6.76 15.51
C LEU A 273 -9.63 -5.83 16.37
N SER A 274 -8.38 -5.62 15.99
CA SER A 274 -7.43 -4.75 16.68
C SER A 274 -6.82 -3.70 15.74
N ARG A 275 -6.39 -2.59 16.32
CA ARG A 275 -5.57 -1.63 15.59
C ARG A 275 -4.26 -2.31 15.17
N GLY A 276 -3.90 -2.17 13.90
CA GLY A 276 -2.70 -2.80 13.33
C GLY A 276 -2.98 -4.05 12.50
N ASP A 277 -4.16 -4.70 12.66
CA ASP A 277 -4.54 -5.84 11.82
C ASP A 277 -4.44 -5.48 10.34
N VAL A 278 -3.98 -6.43 9.53
CA VAL A 278 -3.74 -6.22 8.11
C VAL A 278 -5.02 -6.45 7.31
N ALA A 279 -5.31 -5.55 6.39
CA ALA A 279 -6.45 -5.63 5.48
C ALA A 279 -5.98 -5.93 4.05
N ASN A 280 -6.02 -7.19 3.65
CA ASN A 280 -5.58 -7.67 2.36
C ASN A 280 -6.61 -7.39 1.26
N ARG A 281 -6.16 -6.83 0.13
CA ARG A 281 -6.98 -6.60 -1.06
C ARG A 281 -7.26 -7.92 -1.77
N LEU A 282 -8.51 -8.15 -2.12
CA LEU A 282 -8.89 -9.34 -2.87
C LEU A 282 -8.79 -9.10 -4.38
N SER A 283 -8.35 -10.12 -5.13
CA SER A 283 -8.40 -10.12 -6.59
C SER A 283 -9.84 -9.94 -7.11
N LYS A 284 -10.03 -9.59 -8.38
CA LYS A 284 -11.37 -9.47 -8.99
C LYS A 284 -12.23 -10.73 -8.77
N LYS A 285 -11.62 -11.92 -8.87
CA LYS A 285 -12.28 -13.20 -8.57
C LYS A 285 -12.62 -13.32 -7.08
N GLY A 286 -11.68 -12.94 -6.20
CA GLY A 286 -11.87 -12.90 -4.76
C GLY A 286 -13.00 -11.97 -4.34
N GLN A 287 -13.12 -10.77 -4.92
CA GLN A 287 -14.21 -9.82 -4.69
C GLN A 287 -15.60 -10.45 -5.01
N LYS A 288 -15.70 -11.15 -6.15
CA LYS A 288 -16.94 -11.85 -6.54
C LYS A 288 -17.27 -12.98 -5.57
N ASN A 289 -16.27 -13.78 -5.18
CA ASN A 289 -16.44 -14.89 -4.25
C ASN A 289 -16.87 -14.39 -2.86
N ALA A 290 -16.19 -13.38 -2.33
CA ALA A 290 -16.53 -12.75 -1.05
C ALA A 290 -17.97 -12.19 -1.07
N SER A 291 -18.35 -11.49 -2.13
CA SER A 291 -19.72 -10.98 -2.30
C SER A 291 -20.78 -12.08 -2.31
N LYS A 292 -20.51 -13.21 -2.99
CA LYS A 292 -21.41 -14.37 -3.04
C LYS A 292 -21.53 -15.03 -1.67
N MET A 293 -20.39 -15.23 -0.99
CA MET A 293 -20.33 -15.81 0.35
C MET A 293 -21.10 -14.96 1.36
N ILE A 294 -20.91 -13.63 1.38
CA ILE A 294 -21.60 -12.72 2.27
C ILE A 294 -23.12 -12.82 2.09
N LYS A 295 -23.60 -12.84 0.82
CA LYS A 295 -25.03 -13.04 0.52
C LYS A 295 -25.56 -14.38 1.05
N ASN A 296 -24.78 -15.45 0.92
CA ASN A 296 -25.15 -16.78 1.41
C ASN A 296 -25.18 -16.83 2.95
N CYS A 297 -24.16 -16.23 3.59
CA CYS A 297 -24.08 -16.10 5.04
C CYS A 297 -25.31 -15.31 5.59
N GLN A 298 -25.64 -14.16 5.02
CA GLN A 298 -26.81 -13.39 5.42
C GLN A 298 -28.12 -14.15 5.27
N LYS A 299 -28.27 -14.93 4.18
CA LYS A 299 -29.44 -15.82 4.00
C LYS A 299 -29.47 -16.93 5.05
N ALA A 300 -28.32 -17.51 5.38
CA ALA A 300 -28.22 -18.56 6.39
C ALA A 300 -28.57 -18.04 7.79
N ILE A 301 -28.08 -16.84 8.15
CA ILE A 301 -28.43 -16.17 9.41
C ILE A 301 -29.95 -15.96 9.51
N LYS A 302 -30.58 -15.37 8.47
CA LYS A 302 -32.04 -15.17 8.47
C LYS A 302 -32.84 -16.47 8.62
N ARG A 303 -32.35 -17.56 8.02
CA ARG A 303 -32.98 -18.89 8.15
C ARG A 303 -32.81 -19.46 9.55
N MET A 304 -31.61 -19.30 10.13
CA MET A 304 -31.31 -19.72 11.50
C MET A 304 -32.24 -19.00 12.48
N ASP A 305 -32.31 -17.65 12.44
CA ASP A 305 -33.18 -16.85 13.30
C ASP A 305 -34.64 -17.27 13.22
N LYS A 306 -35.14 -17.59 12.01
CA LYS A 306 -36.49 -18.09 11.81
C LYS A 306 -36.70 -19.51 12.38
N SER A 307 -35.71 -20.37 12.25
CA SER A 307 -35.79 -21.76 12.75
C SER A 307 -35.70 -21.82 14.27
N CYS A 308 -34.78 -21.07 14.87
CA CYS A 308 -34.60 -21.03 16.32
C CYS A 308 -35.79 -20.41 17.06
N LYS A 309 -36.53 -19.48 16.41
CA LYS A 309 -37.78 -18.93 16.96
C LYS A 309 -38.94 -19.93 16.95
N LYS A 310 -38.90 -20.96 16.09
CA LYS A 310 -40.01 -21.89 15.91
C LYS A 310 -39.85 -23.21 16.64
N ASP A 311 -38.64 -23.74 16.68
CA ASP A 311 -38.35 -25.08 17.19
C ASP A 311 -36.86 -25.23 17.56
N GLY A 312 -36.56 -25.47 18.82
CA GLY A 312 -35.20 -25.59 19.32
C GLY A 312 -34.41 -26.73 18.66
N SER A 313 -35.05 -27.86 18.33
CA SER A 313 -34.36 -29.00 17.69
C SER A 313 -33.91 -28.74 16.25
N LYS A 314 -34.55 -27.77 15.57
CA LYS A 314 -34.16 -27.33 14.22
C LYS A 314 -33.11 -26.20 14.25
N CYS A 315 -32.88 -25.61 15.42
CA CYS A 315 -31.91 -24.57 15.61
C CYS A 315 -30.47 -25.07 15.37
N ASP A 316 -30.11 -26.23 15.91
CA ASP A 316 -28.74 -26.80 15.81
C ASP A 316 -28.34 -27.04 14.33
N LYS A 317 -29.23 -27.70 13.56
CA LYS A 317 -28.99 -27.92 12.12
C LYS A 317 -28.91 -26.61 11.32
N ALA A 318 -29.63 -25.57 11.74
CA ALA A 318 -29.59 -24.27 11.09
C ALA A 318 -28.31 -23.50 11.46
N THR A 319 -27.78 -23.70 12.65
CA THR A 319 -26.51 -23.15 13.14
C THR A 319 -25.34 -23.74 12.37
N ASP A 320 -25.29 -25.06 12.17
CA ASP A 320 -24.26 -25.73 11.38
C ASP A 320 -24.24 -25.24 9.93
N LYS A 321 -25.44 -25.07 9.32
CA LYS A 321 -25.56 -24.49 7.97
C LYS A 321 -25.09 -23.05 7.91
N LYS A 322 -25.31 -22.26 8.98
CA LYS A 322 -24.75 -20.89 9.09
C LYS A 322 -23.24 -20.92 9.13
N LEU A 323 -22.63 -21.72 10.01
CA LEU A 323 -21.20 -21.86 10.13
C LEU A 323 -20.57 -22.14 8.75
N ASN A 324 -21.05 -23.17 8.05
CA ASN A 324 -20.55 -23.53 6.72
C ASN A 324 -20.74 -22.44 5.66
N ALA A 325 -21.83 -21.66 5.72
CA ALA A 325 -22.12 -20.60 4.76
C ALA A 325 -21.31 -19.31 5.03
N CYS A 326 -20.85 -19.12 6.26
CA CYS A 326 -20.12 -17.94 6.72
C CYS A 326 -18.61 -18.14 6.80
N THR A 327 -18.11 -19.33 6.45
CA THR A 327 -16.67 -19.60 6.41
C THR A 327 -16.08 -19.20 5.06
N LEU A 328 -15.05 -18.38 5.06
CA LEU A 328 -14.21 -18.10 3.90
C LEU A 328 -13.30 -19.31 3.65
N LYS A 329 -13.47 -19.91 2.48
CA LYS A 329 -12.54 -20.92 1.97
C LYS A 329 -11.55 -20.25 1.04
#